data_7f6a5af8f229e907d21a38f3de3f706e
#
_entry.id   7f6a5af8f229e907d21a38f3de3f706e
#
_cell.length_a   1.000
_cell.length_b   1.000
_cell.length_c   1.000
_cell.angle_alpha   90.00
_cell.angle_beta   90.00
_cell.angle_gamma   90.00
#
_symmetry.space_group_name_H-M   'P 1'
#
loop_
_entity.id
_entity.type
_entity.pdbx_description
1 polymer ?
#
loop_
_entity_poly.entity_id
_entity_poly.type
_entity_poly.pdbx_seq_one_letter_code
_entity_poly.pdbx_strand_id
1 'polypeptide(L)'
;GLPNDYAVAFLQGVITEYTRQHSEISLEIYCGWSADVLDRLRADELDLAIAMVDGERAQYLSRSWIERPVWAASQDAQFDPAAGLPLAAHPEGCAYRARMIQALDAAQLRWRVAYTGPGISGLQNAVINGLGVSAMTRYTMLSGMRVLDEDDGLPALAEIRVGLFYKHPRLSDAGIRLVNHIIARLDEAGVSGDPVKRNVELDRR
;
A
#
# COMPACT_ATOMS: atom_id res chain seq x y z
N GLY A 1 -10.98 -1.60 7.30
CA GLY A 1 -9.77 -2.44 7.11
C GLY A 1 -8.76 -1.81 6.19
N LEU A 2 -7.47 -1.95 6.46
CA LEU A 2 -6.41 -1.43 5.59
C LEU A 2 -5.10 -2.20 5.76
N PRO A 3 -4.21 -2.18 4.74
CA PRO A 3 -2.89 -2.80 4.84
C PRO A 3 -2.02 -2.10 5.88
N ASN A 4 -1.13 -2.86 6.52
CA ASN A 4 -0.24 -2.35 7.57
C ASN A 4 0.59 -1.13 7.16
N ASP A 5 1.05 -1.08 5.92
CA ASP A 5 1.86 0.03 5.39
C ASP A 5 1.02 1.30 5.24
N TYR A 6 -0.22 1.14 4.80
CA TYR A 6 -1.20 2.22 4.71
C TYR A 6 -1.66 2.71 6.08
N ALA A 7 -1.72 1.81 7.09
CA ALA A 7 -2.07 2.17 8.45
C ALA A 7 -1.16 3.29 9.00
N VAL A 8 0.15 3.21 8.74
CA VAL A 8 1.09 4.24 9.20
C VAL A 8 0.81 5.59 8.53
N ALA A 9 0.63 5.62 7.21
CA ALA A 9 0.39 6.85 6.46
C ALA A 9 -1.01 7.44 6.78
N PHE A 10 -2.05 6.61 6.78
CA PHE A 10 -3.43 7.04 7.01
C PHE A 10 -3.74 7.42 8.45
N LEU A 11 -3.21 6.68 9.44
CA LEU A 11 -3.47 6.96 10.85
C LEU A 11 -2.89 8.30 11.29
N GLN A 12 -1.75 8.71 10.76
CA GLN A 12 -1.12 9.99 11.10
C GLN A 12 -1.84 11.21 10.53
N GLY A 13 -2.62 11.07 9.48
CA GLY A 13 -3.29 12.18 8.80
C GLY A 13 -4.80 12.01 8.72
N VAL A 14 -5.23 11.17 7.80
CA VAL A 14 -6.63 11.10 7.33
C VAL A 14 -7.60 10.66 8.42
N ILE A 15 -7.29 9.55 9.11
CA ILE A 15 -8.22 8.99 10.10
C ILE A 15 -8.25 9.84 11.37
N THR A 16 -7.09 10.32 11.84
CA THR A 16 -7.02 11.18 13.04
C THR A 16 -7.78 12.49 12.82
N GLU A 17 -7.67 13.08 11.64
CA GLU A 17 -8.42 14.29 11.29
C GLU A 17 -9.92 14.03 11.25
N TYR A 18 -10.34 12.93 10.62
CA TYR A 18 -11.74 12.55 10.54
C TYR A 18 -12.37 12.33 11.91
N THR A 19 -11.73 11.56 12.79
CA THR A 19 -12.23 11.29 14.16
C THR A 19 -12.30 12.54 15.02
N ARG A 20 -11.38 13.50 14.82
CA ARG A 20 -11.43 14.78 15.53
C ARG A 20 -12.59 15.67 15.06
N GLN A 21 -12.94 15.61 13.77
CA GLN A 21 -14.06 16.38 13.20
C GLN A 21 -15.42 15.74 13.47
N HIS A 22 -15.45 14.44 13.76
CA HIS A 22 -16.64 13.61 13.94
C HIS A 22 -16.57 12.81 15.23
N SER A 23 -16.53 13.51 16.37
CA SER A 23 -16.37 12.89 17.70
C SER A 23 -17.54 11.97 18.08
N GLU A 24 -18.69 12.10 17.42
CA GLU A 24 -19.87 11.24 17.58
C GLU A 24 -19.71 9.87 16.90
N ILE A 25 -18.67 9.68 16.06
CA ILE A 25 -18.45 8.45 15.31
C ILE A 25 -17.35 7.65 16.01
N SER A 26 -17.63 6.39 16.32
CA SER A 26 -16.64 5.41 16.75
C SER A 26 -16.10 4.66 15.54
N LEU A 27 -14.78 4.66 15.36
CA LEU A 27 -14.10 3.88 14.33
C LEU A 27 -13.33 2.73 14.96
N GLU A 28 -13.52 1.53 14.44
CA GLU A 28 -12.66 0.39 14.68
C GLU A 28 -11.78 0.15 13.45
N ILE A 29 -10.47 0.04 13.64
CA ILE A 29 -9.51 -0.09 12.55
C ILE A 29 -8.88 -1.47 12.61
N TYR A 30 -9.06 -2.24 11.55
CA TYR A 30 -8.41 -3.53 11.36
C TYR A 30 -7.24 -3.38 10.36
N CYS A 31 -6.03 -3.77 10.79
CA CYS A 31 -4.85 -3.79 9.95
C CYS A 31 -4.46 -5.24 9.60
N GLY A 32 -4.29 -5.52 8.31
CA GLY A 32 -3.98 -6.87 7.85
C GLY A 32 -3.42 -6.90 6.42
N TRP A 33 -3.32 -8.09 5.85
CA TRP A 33 -2.99 -8.24 4.43
C TRP A 33 -4.19 -7.88 3.56
N SER A 34 -3.94 -7.36 2.37
CA SER A 34 -5.02 -6.97 1.43
C SER A 34 -6.04 -8.08 1.19
N ALA A 35 -5.60 -9.32 1.05
CA ALA A 35 -6.50 -10.46 0.87
C ALA A 35 -7.41 -10.67 2.09
N ASP A 36 -6.86 -10.68 3.30
CA ASP A 36 -7.61 -10.86 4.54
C ASP A 36 -8.60 -9.70 4.77
N VAL A 37 -8.17 -8.46 4.53
CA VAL A 37 -9.02 -7.27 4.61
C VAL A 37 -10.21 -7.37 3.65
N LEU A 38 -9.98 -7.83 2.42
CA LEU A 38 -11.06 -8.02 1.44
C LEU A 38 -11.98 -9.20 1.78
N ASP A 39 -11.45 -10.28 2.34
CA ASP A 39 -12.27 -11.43 2.77
C ASP A 39 -13.18 -11.04 3.93
N ARG A 40 -12.68 -10.26 4.91
CA ARG A 40 -13.50 -9.70 6.00
C ARG A 40 -14.57 -8.74 5.50
N LEU A 41 -14.26 -7.91 4.50
CA LEU A 41 -15.29 -7.08 3.85
C LEU A 41 -16.38 -7.95 3.18
N ARG A 42 -15.99 -9.04 2.51
CA ARG A 42 -16.96 -9.98 1.90
C ARG A 42 -17.83 -10.67 2.94
N ALA A 43 -17.26 -10.97 4.10
CA ALA A 43 -17.95 -11.61 5.24
C ALA A 43 -18.82 -10.63 6.07
N ASP A 44 -18.94 -9.35 5.68
CA ASP A 44 -19.63 -8.30 6.43
C ASP A 44 -19.02 -8.02 7.83
N GLU A 45 -17.73 -8.36 8.03
CA GLU A 45 -16.98 -8.04 9.25
C GLU A 45 -16.37 -6.63 9.20
N LEU A 46 -16.30 -6.04 8.02
CA LEU A 46 -15.83 -4.67 7.77
C LEU A 46 -16.83 -3.91 6.91
N ASP A 47 -17.05 -2.64 7.21
CA ASP A 47 -17.89 -1.74 6.40
C ASP A 47 -17.14 -1.19 5.19
N LEU A 48 -15.84 -0.96 5.35
CA LEU A 48 -14.97 -0.28 4.41
C LEU A 48 -13.59 -0.94 4.40
N ALA A 49 -12.98 -1.04 3.23
CA ALA A 49 -11.63 -1.56 3.07
C ALA A 49 -10.79 -0.73 2.10
N ILE A 50 -9.50 -0.59 2.43
CA ILE A 50 -8.46 -0.20 1.50
C ILE A 50 -7.62 -1.45 1.26
N ALA A 51 -7.29 -1.75 0.02
CA ALA A 51 -6.49 -2.92 -0.31
C ALA A 51 -5.72 -2.70 -1.61
N MET A 52 -4.56 -3.35 -1.70
CA MET A 52 -3.83 -3.45 -2.96
C MET A 52 -4.49 -4.52 -3.83
N VAL A 53 -4.63 -4.23 -5.13
CA VAL A 53 -5.31 -5.11 -6.06
C VAL A 53 -4.49 -5.32 -7.33
N ASP A 54 -4.53 -6.54 -7.81
CA ASP A 54 -4.04 -6.89 -9.14
C ASP A 54 -5.24 -6.97 -10.09
N GLY A 55 -5.17 -6.20 -11.20
CA GLY A 55 -6.21 -6.18 -12.23
C GLY A 55 -7.26 -5.07 -12.08
N GLU A 56 -8.12 -4.94 -13.10
CA GLU A 56 -9.06 -3.81 -13.25
C GLU A 56 -10.43 -4.04 -12.59
N ARG A 57 -10.82 -5.28 -12.35
CA ARG A 57 -12.15 -5.65 -11.86
C ARG A 57 -12.06 -6.40 -10.55
N ALA A 58 -12.32 -5.70 -9.46
CA ALA A 58 -12.47 -6.31 -8.16
C ALA A 58 -13.88 -6.04 -7.62
N GLN A 59 -14.51 -7.04 -7.03
CA GLN A 59 -15.82 -6.92 -6.41
C GLN A 59 -15.79 -5.84 -5.31
N TYR A 60 -16.81 -4.98 -5.28
CA TYR A 60 -16.97 -3.85 -4.33
C TYR A 60 -15.96 -2.71 -4.49
N LEU A 61 -15.11 -2.72 -5.52
CA LEU A 61 -14.21 -1.61 -5.80
C LEU A 61 -15.01 -0.36 -6.19
N SER A 62 -14.86 0.70 -5.41
CA SER A 62 -15.51 1.99 -5.65
C SER A 62 -14.59 2.97 -6.36
N ARG A 63 -13.33 3.04 -5.93
CA ARG A 63 -12.31 3.92 -6.49
C ARG A 63 -10.93 3.30 -6.35
N SER A 64 -10.02 3.64 -7.23
CA SER A 64 -8.62 3.21 -7.12
C SER A 64 -7.65 4.32 -7.44
N TRP A 65 -6.44 4.18 -6.92
CA TRP A 65 -5.29 5.06 -7.13
C TRP A 65 -4.09 4.24 -7.53
N ILE A 66 -3.13 4.89 -8.18
CA ILE A 66 -1.85 4.28 -8.53
C ILE A 66 -0.79 4.72 -7.52
N GLU A 67 -0.22 3.75 -6.83
CA GLU A 67 0.94 3.91 -5.97
C GLU A 67 2.21 3.58 -6.75
N ARG A 68 3.22 4.45 -6.64
CA ARG A 68 4.54 4.27 -7.26
C ARG A 68 5.57 3.97 -6.18
N PRO A 69 5.83 2.68 -5.92
CA PRO A 69 6.85 2.32 -4.96
C PRO A 69 8.24 2.74 -5.44
N VAL A 70 9.10 3.01 -4.50
CA VAL A 70 10.51 3.33 -4.73
C VAL A 70 11.39 2.32 -4.03
N TRP A 71 12.61 2.12 -4.54
CA TRP A 71 13.64 1.41 -3.80
C TRP A 71 14.17 2.29 -2.69
N ALA A 72 14.14 1.80 -1.46
CA ALA A 72 14.66 2.48 -0.28
C ALA A 72 15.87 1.73 0.26
N ALA A 73 16.94 2.47 0.54
CA ALA A 73 18.17 1.98 1.17
C ALA A 73 18.59 2.92 2.30
N SER A 74 19.51 2.48 3.14
CA SER A 74 20.15 3.43 4.07
C SER A 74 20.96 4.49 3.31
N GLN A 75 21.17 5.65 3.95
CA GLN A 75 21.90 6.77 3.36
C GLN A 75 23.28 6.35 2.86
N ASP A 76 23.98 5.50 3.62
CA ASP A 76 25.35 5.09 3.37
C ASP A 76 25.45 3.69 2.73
N ALA A 77 24.33 3.14 2.24
CA ALA A 77 24.32 1.81 1.66
C ALA A 77 25.22 1.70 0.44
N GLN A 78 26.09 0.70 0.47
CA GLN A 78 26.90 0.26 -0.65
C GLN A 78 26.60 -1.22 -0.90
N PHE A 79 26.40 -1.60 -2.15
CA PHE A 79 26.09 -2.98 -2.51
C PHE A 79 27.18 -3.55 -3.39
N ASP A 80 27.62 -4.77 -3.07
CA ASP A 80 28.47 -5.54 -3.95
C ASP A 80 27.60 -6.29 -4.98
N PRO A 81 27.70 -5.91 -6.27
CA PRO A 81 26.90 -6.59 -7.30
C PRO A 81 27.20 -8.09 -7.40
N ALA A 82 28.39 -8.53 -6.98
CA ALA A 82 28.79 -9.93 -7.00
C ALA A 82 28.08 -10.75 -5.91
N ALA A 83 27.82 -10.16 -4.75
CA ALA A 83 27.17 -10.80 -3.63
C ALA A 83 25.64 -10.95 -3.81
N GLY A 84 25.05 -10.27 -4.80
CA GLY A 84 23.61 -10.15 -5.00
C GLY A 84 22.98 -9.14 -4.04
N LEU A 85 21.97 -8.42 -4.53
CA LEU A 85 21.29 -7.37 -3.80
C LEU A 85 20.57 -7.94 -2.56
N PRO A 86 20.90 -7.51 -1.33
CA PRO A 86 20.19 -7.97 -0.15
C PRO A 86 18.84 -7.26 -0.05
N LEU A 87 17.76 -8.03 0.10
CA LEU A 87 16.40 -7.52 0.22
C LEU A 87 15.90 -7.59 1.67
N ALA A 88 15.38 -6.48 2.17
CA ALA A 88 14.49 -6.47 3.32
C ALA A 88 13.05 -6.48 2.78
N ALA A 89 12.34 -7.55 3.00
CA ALA A 89 11.05 -7.80 2.35
C ALA A 89 9.96 -8.22 3.34
N HIS A 90 8.73 -7.95 3.01
CA HIS A 90 7.58 -8.60 3.64
C HIS A 90 7.55 -10.10 3.30
N PRO A 91 6.79 -10.92 4.03
CA PRO A 91 6.52 -12.30 3.65
C PRO A 91 5.94 -12.44 2.24
N GLU A 92 5.91 -13.66 1.73
CA GLU A 92 5.27 -13.98 0.44
C GLU A 92 3.81 -13.55 0.42
N GLY A 93 3.30 -13.15 -0.76
CA GLY A 93 1.96 -12.58 -0.94
C GLY A 93 1.90 -11.05 -0.81
N CYS A 94 2.98 -10.38 -0.41
CA CYS A 94 3.04 -8.92 -0.40
C CYS A 94 3.31 -8.36 -1.81
N ALA A 95 2.50 -7.39 -2.24
CA ALA A 95 2.64 -6.75 -3.55
C ALA A 95 4.01 -6.08 -3.72
N TYR A 96 4.54 -5.39 -2.73
CA TYR A 96 5.86 -4.75 -2.79
C TYR A 96 6.98 -5.78 -3.01
N ARG A 97 6.94 -6.91 -2.25
CA ARG A 97 7.90 -8.00 -2.47
C ARG A 97 7.83 -8.54 -3.88
N ALA A 98 6.63 -8.77 -4.40
CA ALA A 98 6.44 -9.25 -5.76
C ALA A 98 7.03 -8.29 -6.80
N ARG A 99 6.81 -6.97 -6.64
CA ARG A 99 7.37 -5.94 -7.55
C ARG A 99 8.90 -5.90 -7.51
N MET A 100 9.51 -6.02 -6.32
CA MET A 100 10.98 -6.12 -6.20
C MET A 100 11.53 -7.30 -6.97
N ILE A 101 11.00 -8.50 -6.71
CA ILE A 101 11.49 -9.74 -7.33
C ILE A 101 11.28 -9.70 -8.85
N GLN A 102 10.09 -9.30 -9.32
CA GLN A 102 9.80 -9.19 -10.75
C GLN A 102 10.75 -8.22 -11.47
N ALA A 103 11.03 -7.07 -10.87
CA ALA A 103 11.92 -6.07 -11.45
C ALA A 103 13.37 -6.59 -11.53
N LEU A 104 13.87 -7.20 -10.46
CA LEU A 104 15.23 -7.73 -10.42
C LEU A 104 15.41 -8.93 -11.36
N ASP A 105 14.45 -9.85 -11.40
CA ASP A 105 14.50 -11.00 -12.29
C ASP A 105 14.45 -10.57 -13.76
N ALA A 106 13.59 -9.61 -14.11
CA ALA A 106 13.51 -9.04 -15.46
C ALA A 106 14.83 -8.36 -15.90
N ALA A 107 15.52 -7.72 -14.96
CA ALA A 107 16.83 -7.10 -15.17
C ALA A 107 18.00 -8.10 -15.05
N GLN A 108 17.74 -9.37 -14.78
CA GLN A 108 18.74 -10.42 -14.53
C GLN A 108 19.73 -10.08 -13.41
N LEU A 109 19.30 -9.29 -12.43
CA LEU A 109 20.10 -8.92 -11.27
C LEU A 109 19.99 -10.00 -10.18
N ARG A 110 21.14 -10.39 -9.62
CA ARG A 110 21.15 -11.34 -8.51
C ARG A 110 20.67 -10.67 -7.24
N TRP A 111 19.83 -11.36 -6.49
CA TRP A 111 19.30 -10.90 -5.22
C TRP A 111 19.23 -12.04 -4.19
N ARG A 112 19.10 -11.68 -2.94
CA ARG A 112 18.83 -12.60 -1.83
C ARG A 112 17.96 -11.90 -0.79
N VAL A 113 17.12 -12.65 -0.10
CA VAL A 113 16.39 -12.10 1.05
C VAL A 113 17.33 -12.10 2.26
N ALA A 114 17.60 -10.92 2.80
CA ALA A 114 18.42 -10.70 3.98
C ALA A 114 17.56 -10.53 5.25
N TYR A 115 16.35 -9.99 5.09
CA TYR A 115 15.40 -9.82 6.19
C TYR A 115 13.99 -10.08 5.70
N THR A 116 13.19 -10.77 6.53
CA THR A 116 11.75 -10.93 6.32
C THR A 116 10.99 -10.55 7.57
N GLY A 117 10.01 -9.67 7.46
CA GLY A 117 9.16 -9.27 8.56
C GLY A 117 7.79 -8.77 8.11
N PRO A 118 6.72 -9.01 8.90
CA PRO A 118 5.35 -8.64 8.51
C PRO A 118 5.03 -7.15 8.73
N GLY A 119 5.80 -6.46 9.57
CA GLY A 119 5.54 -5.08 9.96
C GLY A 119 6.48 -4.09 9.30
N ILE A 120 5.91 -2.96 8.87
CA ILE A 120 6.66 -1.87 8.21
C ILE A 120 7.83 -1.35 9.07
N SER A 121 7.64 -1.21 10.39
CA SER A 121 8.68 -0.72 11.29
C SER A 121 9.91 -1.64 11.33
N GLY A 122 9.71 -2.97 11.25
CA GLY A 122 10.80 -3.92 11.13
C GLY A 122 11.59 -3.77 9.84
N LEU A 123 10.89 -3.57 8.71
CA LEU A 123 11.53 -3.30 7.42
C LEU A 123 12.28 -1.96 7.43
N GLN A 124 11.68 -0.92 7.96
CA GLN A 124 12.31 0.39 8.09
C GLN A 124 13.63 0.29 8.88
N ASN A 125 13.60 -0.39 10.02
CA ASN A 125 14.81 -0.62 10.81
C ASN A 125 15.86 -1.47 10.07
N ALA A 126 15.44 -2.51 9.36
CA ALA A 126 16.34 -3.33 8.55
C ALA A 126 17.03 -2.50 7.46
N VAL A 127 16.29 -1.63 6.78
CA VAL A 127 16.83 -0.75 5.73
C VAL A 127 17.77 0.29 6.31
N ILE A 128 17.39 1.03 7.37
CA ILE A 128 18.23 2.07 7.98
C ILE A 128 19.55 1.49 8.48
N ASN A 129 19.53 0.29 9.04
CA ASN A 129 20.73 -0.38 9.53
C ASN A 129 21.52 -1.13 8.43
N GLY A 130 21.18 -0.93 7.17
CA GLY A 130 21.95 -1.46 6.04
C GLY A 130 21.83 -2.95 5.82
N LEU A 131 20.83 -3.63 6.39
CA LEU A 131 20.61 -5.08 6.18
C LEU A 131 20.18 -5.39 4.75
N GLY A 132 19.58 -4.42 4.05
CA GLY A 132 19.15 -4.59 2.67
C GLY A 132 18.34 -3.41 2.16
N VAL A 133 17.88 -3.53 0.91
CA VAL A 133 16.98 -2.59 0.27
C VAL A 133 15.53 -3.09 0.33
N SER A 134 14.58 -2.18 0.29
CA SER A 134 13.16 -2.53 0.27
C SER A 134 12.39 -1.67 -0.71
N ALA A 135 11.27 -2.18 -1.21
CA ALA A 135 10.27 -1.35 -1.88
C ALA A 135 9.37 -0.69 -0.83
N MET A 136 9.23 0.62 -0.91
CA MET A 136 8.43 1.42 0.02
C MET A 136 7.66 2.51 -0.72
N THR A 137 6.62 3.05 -0.11
CA THR A 137 6.07 4.34 -0.54
C THR A 137 6.99 5.47 -0.04
N ARG A 138 6.99 6.62 -0.71
CA ARG A 138 7.73 7.78 -0.21
C ARG A 138 7.27 8.22 1.17
N TYR A 139 5.99 7.98 1.52
CA TYR A 139 5.41 8.32 2.82
C TYR A 139 5.87 7.41 3.96
N THR A 140 6.32 6.20 3.65
CA THR A 140 6.83 5.25 4.65
C THR A 140 8.35 5.29 4.79
N MET A 141 9.04 6.10 4.01
CA MET A 141 10.47 6.33 4.19
C MET A 141 10.75 7.17 5.43
N LEU A 142 11.81 6.84 6.14
CA LEU A 142 12.26 7.57 7.32
C LEU A 142 13.52 8.38 7.01
N SER A 143 13.81 9.36 7.87
CA SER A 143 15.11 10.05 7.87
C SER A 143 16.24 9.03 7.99
N GLY A 144 17.32 9.20 7.21
CA GLY A 144 18.40 8.22 7.11
C GLY A 144 18.23 7.18 6.01
N MET A 145 17.14 7.26 5.22
CA MET A 145 16.96 6.50 3.99
C MET A 145 17.15 7.39 2.76
N ARG A 146 17.58 6.77 1.67
CA ARG A 146 17.59 7.36 0.32
C ARG A 146 16.85 6.48 -0.67
N VAL A 147 16.36 7.11 -1.73
CA VAL A 147 15.81 6.40 -2.89
C VAL A 147 16.96 5.94 -3.76
N LEU A 148 16.86 4.72 -4.25
CA LEU A 148 17.70 4.19 -5.32
C LEU A 148 16.90 4.16 -6.62
N ASP A 149 17.59 4.35 -7.74
CA ASP A 149 17.02 4.36 -9.07
C ASP A 149 17.95 3.74 -10.13
N GLU A 150 17.73 4.08 -11.38
CA GLU A 150 18.53 3.57 -12.51
C GLU A 150 20.00 4.01 -12.45
N ASP A 151 20.28 5.18 -11.89
CA ASP A 151 21.65 5.66 -11.70
C ASP A 151 22.40 4.83 -10.64
N ASP A 152 21.67 4.22 -9.71
CA ASP A 152 22.19 3.23 -8.74
C ASP A 152 22.21 1.80 -9.33
N GLY A 153 21.80 1.61 -10.59
CA GLY A 153 21.76 0.32 -11.27
C GLY A 153 20.52 -0.53 -10.96
N LEU A 154 19.47 0.05 -10.41
CA LEU A 154 18.21 -0.66 -10.10
C LEU A 154 17.11 -0.34 -11.10
N PRO A 155 16.36 -1.37 -11.54
CA PRO A 155 15.24 -1.16 -12.44
C PRO A 155 14.08 -0.45 -11.73
N ALA A 156 13.27 0.29 -12.49
CA ALA A 156 12.04 0.87 -11.96
C ALA A 156 11.09 -0.21 -11.43
N LEU A 157 10.44 0.08 -10.31
CA LEU A 157 9.41 -0.79 -9.74
C LEU A 157 8.07 -0.55 -10.46
N ALA A 158 7.37 -1.64 -10.78
CA ALA A 158 6.03 -1.54 -11.35
C ALA A 158 5.04 -0.95 -10.35
N GLU A 159 4.10 -0.18 -10.87
CA GLU A 159 3.03 0.45 -10.10
C GLU A 159 2.17 -0.59 -9.37
N ILE A 160 1.59 -0.15 -8.25
CA ILE A 160 0.64 -0.92 -7.46
C ILE A 160 -0.69 -0.16 -7.46
N ARG A 161 -1.77 -0.85 -7.78
CA ARG A 161 -3.11 -0.28 -7.68
C ARG A 161 -3.62 -0.46 -6.26
N VAL A 162 -4.08 0.63 -5.64
CA VAL A 162 -4.72 0.64 -4.32
C VAL A 162 -6.18 0.99 -4.52
N GLY A 163 -7.07 0.19 -3.98
CA GLY A 163 -8.51 0.35 -4.11
C GLY A 163 -9.19 0.68 -2.79
N LEU A 164 -10.28 1.43 -2.88
CA LEU A 164 -11.25 1.67 -1.83
C LEU A 164 -12.49 0.81 -2.13
N PHE A 165 -12.88 -0.02 -1.17
CA PHE A 165 -13.92 -1.03 -1.31
C PHE A 165 -14.99 -0.86 -0.25
N TYR A 166 -16.25 -0.97 -0.65
CA TYR A 166 -17.40 -1.09 0.24
C TYR A 166 -18.61 -1.63 -0.50
N LYS A 167 -19.55 -2.22 0.25
CA LYS A 167 -20.80 -2.76 -0.30
C LYS A 167 -21.85 -1.65 -0.37
N HIS A 168 -22.10 -1.12 -1.55
CA HIS A 168 -23.22 -0.20 -1.78
C HIS A 168 -24.52 -1.02 -1.98
N PRO A 169 -25.68 -0.68 -1.39
CA PRO A 169 -25.99 0.52 -0.60
C PRO A 169 -25.90 0.33 0.93
N ARG A 170 -25.17 -0.67 1.43
CA ARG A 170 -25.17 -1.03 2.86
C ARG A 170 -24.35 -0.08 3.76
N LEU A 171 -23.60 0.83 3.17
CA LEU A 171 -22.77 1.75 3.94
C LEU A 171 -23.66 2.81 4.63
N SER A 172 -23.43 3.01 5.93
CA SER A 172 -24.11 4.04 6.71
C SER A 172 -23.73 5.46 6.26
N ASP A 173 -24.53 6.46 6.64
CA ASP A 173 -24.20 7.87 6.37
C ASP A 173 -22.82 8.26 6.95
N ALA A 174 -22.47 7.74 8.11
CA ALA A 174 -21.14 7.92 8.69
C ALA A 174 -20.04 7.32 7.83
N GLY A 175 -20.27 6.10 7.33
CA GLY A 175 -19.37 5.45 6.38
C GLY A 175 -19.22 6.21 5.07
N ILE A 176 -20.31 6.77 4.53
CA ILE A 176 -20.27 7.60 3.31
C ILE A 176 -19.44 8.87 3.54
N ARG A 177 -19.59 9.53 4.70
CA ARG A 177 -18.76 10.69 5.06
C ARG A 177 -17.28 10.32 5.15
N LEU A 178 -16.95 9.18 5.75
CA LEU A 178 -15.56 8.68 5.81
C LEU A 178 -15.00 8.37 4.43
N VAL A 179 -15.77 7.73 3.56
CA VAL A 179 -15.39 7.47 2.16
C VAL A 179 -15.03 8.78 1.45
N ASN A 180 -15.89 9.79 1.53
CA ASN A 180 -15.65 11.08 0.89
C ASN A 180 -14.41 11.78 1.45
N HIS A 181 -14.19 11.69 2.77
CA HIS A 181 -13.01 12.24 3.41
C HIS A 181 -11.72 11.54 2.92
N ILE A 182 -11.70 10.21 2.87
CA ILE A 182 -10.58 9.42 2.34
C ILE A 182 -10.29 9.79 0.89
N ILE A 183 -11.33 9.86 0.04
CA ILE A 183 -11.18 10.21 -1.38
C ILE A 183 -10.55 11.60 -1.53
N ALA A 184 -11.06 12.59 -0.80
CA ALA A 184 -10.54 13.94 -0.88
C ALA A 184 -9.05 14.00 -0.51
N ARG A 185 -8.64 13.31 0.57
CA ARG A 185 -7.26 13.30 1.03
C ARG A 185 -6.30 12.57 0.09
N LEU A 186 -6.75 11.46 -0.50
CA LEU A 186 -5.93 10.73 -1.49
C LEU A 186 -5.76 11.53 -2.78
N ASP A 187 -6.80 12.24 -3.22
CA ASP A 187 -6.73 13.10 -4.40
C ASP A 187 -5.81 14.32 -4.16
N GLU A 188 -5.87 14.93 -2.98
CA GLU A 188 -4.98 16.05 -2.59
C GLU A 188 -3.52 15.63 -2.50
N ALA A 189 -3.25 14.39 -2.09
CA ALA A 189 -1.89 13.86 -1.99
C ALA A 189 -1.22 13.60 -3.37
N GLY A 190 -1.91 13.91 -4.49
CA GLY A 190 -1.38 13.74 -5.84
C GLY A 190 -1.21 12.29 -6.26
N VAL A 191 -1.83 11.37 -5.54
CA VAL A 191 -1.95 9.99 -5.97
C VAL A 191 -2.90 10.01 -7.18
N SER A 192 -2.38 9.77 -8.40
CA SER A 192 -3.18 9.80 -9.63
C SER A 192 -4.37 8.84 -9.51
N GLY A 193 -5.55 9.40 -9.27
CA GLY A 193 -6.78 8.63 -9.18
C GLY A 193 -7.35 8.33 -10.56
N ASP A 194 -7.59 7.06 -10.85
CA ASP A 194 -8.37 6.65 -12.01
C ASP A 194 -9.81 6.41 -11.55
N PRO A 195 -10.80 7.21 -11.97
CA PRO A 195 -12.19 6.96 -11.60
C PRO A 195 -12.63 5.67 -12.27
N VAL A 196 -12.85 4.63 -11.49
CA VAL A 196 -13.49 3.41 -11.98
C VAL A 196 -14.85 3.84 -12.54
N LYS A 197 -15.04 3.73 -13.86
CA LYS A 197 -16.33 3.99 -14.50
C LYS A 197 -17.37 3.15 -13.78
N ARG A 198 -18.32 3.80 -13.11
CA ARG A 198 -19.47 3.15 -12.50
C ARG A 198 -20.22 2.42 -13.61
N ASN A 199 -20.04 1.10 -13.71
CA ASN A 199 -21.02 0.26 -14.38
C ASN A 199 -22.23 0.15 -13.45
N VAL A 200 -23.06 1.19 -13.45
CA VAL A 200 -24.44 1.10 -13.01
C VAL A 200 -25.22 0.48 -14.18
N GLU A 201 -25.10 -0.79 -14.38
CA GLU A 201 -26.17 -1.55 -14.99
C GLU A 201 -27.23 -1.78 -13.90
N LEU A 202 -28.16 -0.88 -13.85
CA LEU A 202 -29.44 -1.06 -13.22
C LEU A 202 -30.08 -2.31 -13.85
N ASP A 203 -30.12 -3.37 -13.08
CA ASP A 203 -30.96 -4.53 -13.35
C ASP A 203 -32.42 -4.04 -13.35
N ARG A 204 -32.91 -3.68 -14.54
CA ARG A 204 -34.34 -3.52 -14.82
C ARG A 204 -34.85 -4.88 -15.24
N ARG A 205 -35.32 -5.67 -14.27
CA ARG A 205 -36.44 -6.63 -14.45
C ARG A 205 -37.04 -6.98 -13.11
#